data_8873bf3da2335c7dbaac7f3e4a942910
#
_entry.id   8873bf3da2335c7dbaac7f3e4a942910
#
_cell.length_a   1.000
_cell.length_b   1.000
_cell.length_c   1.000
_cell.angle_alpha   90.00
_cell.angle_beta   90.00
_cell.angle_gamma   90.00
#
_symmetry.space_group_name_H-M   'P 1'
#
loop_
_entity.id
_entity.type
_entity.pdbx_description
1 polymer ?
#
loop_
_entity_poly.entity_id
_entity_poly.type
_entity_poly.pdbx_seq_one_letter_code
_entity_poly.pdbx_strand_id
1 'polypeptide(L)'
;MKEAFHGSDIEKIEEKYGVSADEIISFAANVSPLGVSSLYLNGISEKLHCVERYPERDYGRLRDAISSYCGAKSSNIIVGSGSSELISAVIKHHPAPEVMITAPAYAEYARNVAIAGGNSRYYSLKAEEGFEFDINRLIDSLTDELDLLIICNPMNPTGTALKSSELDSVLERCEELDIICAVDETYVDFADDEYDATSLAEVYPCLFIIRSMSKFFSAPGLRIGYGITTDEKLLKEIEENKDPWSVSSLSNEAAILMLKDRDYIAESKKYMASERERVCRKLDSLKPLGITYTVPRANFVLLHLPENRLSAKGLFEKAIREKMMIRNCADYSGLENGYVRFCFMKEEDDDRLLSLIKEAYT
;
A
#
# COMPACT_ATOMS: atom_id res chain seq x y z
N MET A 1 -25.78 3.21 1.22
CA MET A 1 -24.30 3.11 1.22
C MET A 1 -23.88 2.24 2.40
N LYS A 2 -23.11 1.18 2.19
CA LYS A 2 -22.51 0.42 3.29
C LYS A 2 -21.52 1.34 4.00
N GLU A 3 -21.72 1.56 5.29
CA GLU A 3 -20.89 2.45 6.10
C GLU A 3 -19.60 1.74 6.49
N ALA A 4 -18.59 1.79 5.60
CA ALA A 4 -17.24 1.28 5.87
C ALA A 4 -16.32 2.47 6.16
N PHE A 5 -15.59 2.41 7.27
CA PHE A 5 -14.62 3.44 7.65
C PHE A 5 -13.26 3.13 7.03
N HIS A 6 -12.65 4.15 6.41
CA HIS A 6 -11.25 4.07 6.02
C HIS A 6 -10.35 4.16 7.26
N GLY A 7 -9.14 3.59 7.20
CA GLY A 7 -8.21 3.62 8.33
C GLY A 7 -7.77 5.02 8.80
N SER A 8 -8.09 6.07 8.02
CA SER A 8 -7.87 7.48 8.37
C SER A 8 -9.10 8.20 8.91
N ASP A 9 -10.27 7.54 8.99
CA ASP A 9 -11.53 8.18 9.41
C ASP A 9 -11.69 8.23 10.95
N ILE A 10 -10.60 8.55 11.66
CA ILE A 10 -10.56 8.51 13.13
C ILE A 10 -11.55 9.53 13.73
N GLU A 11 -11.67 10.72 13.14
CA GLU A 11 -12.61 11.76 13.57
C GLU A 11 -14.07 11.31 13.43
N LYS A 12 -14.39 10.58 12.37
CA LYS A 12 -15.74 10.01 12.20
C LYS A 12 -16.04 8.89 13.21
N ILE A 13 -15.00 8.14 13.61
CA ILE A 13 -15.11 7.14 14.67
C ILE A 13 -15.38 7.82 16.01
N GLU A 14 -14.65 8.87 16.34
CA GLU A 14 -14.88 9.68 17.55
C GLU A 14 -16.31 10.23 17.58
N GLU A 15 -16.77 10.84 16.48
CA GLU A 15 -18.15 11.37 16.37
C GLU A 15 -19.21 10.28 16.57
N LYS A 16 -19.01 9.11 15.97
CA LYS A 16 -20.03 8.03 15.98
C LYS A 16 -20.04 7.19 17.23
N TYR A 17 -18.86 6.87 17.79
CA TYR A 17 -18.72 5.91 18.89
C TYR A 17 -18.35 6.57 20.23
N GLY A 18 -18.04 7.88 20.23
CA GLY A 18 -17.67 8.63 21.43
C GLY A 18 -16.33 8.20 22.04
N VAL A 19 -15.45 7.60 21.24
CA VAL A 19 -14.10 7.21 21.65
C VAL A 19 -13.14 8.27 21.15
N SER A 20 -12.33 8.86 22.07
CA SER A 20 -11.38 9.92 21.68
C SER A 20 -10.38 9.43 20.64
N ALA A 21 -10.16 10.25 19.61
CA ALA A 21 -9.22 9.98 18.52
C ALA A 21 -7.80 9.64 19.03
N ASP A 22 -7.34 10.34 20.08
CA ASP A 22 -6.00 10.17 20.67
C ASP A 22 -5.84 8.85 21.45
N GLU A 23 -6.95 8.19 21.79
CA GLU A 23 -6.93 6.92 22.51
C GLU A 23 -7.04 5.70 21.61
N ILE A 24 -7.32 5.92 20.30
CA ILE A 24 -7.54 4.83 19.34
C ILE A 24 -6.20 4.29 18.84
N ILE A 25 -5.97 2.99 19.04
CA ILE A 25 -4.91 2.24 18.36
C ILE A 25 -5.43 1.84 16.98
N SER A 26 -4.85 2.44 15.92
CA SER A 26 -5.33 2.23 14.56
C SER A 26 -4.64 1.05 13.87
N PHE A 27 -5.22 -0.12 13.97
CA PHE A 27 -4.86 -1.30 13.17
C PHE A 27 -5.35 -1.24 11.72
N ALA A 28 -6.13 -0.22 11.36
CA ALA A 28 -6.72 -0.08 10.02
C ALA A 28 -5.87 0.72 9.03
N ALA A 29 -4.90 1.52 9.52
CA ALA A 29 -4.12 2.45 8.71
C ALA A 29 -2.94 1.81 7.98
N ASN A 30 -2.51 0.61 8.36
CA ASN A 30 -1.35 -0.10 7.82
C ASN A 30 -0.04 0.70 7.93
N VAL A 31 0.14 1.47 8.98
CA VAL A 31 1.33 2.29 9.24
C VAL A 31 2.24 1.53 10.20
N SER A 32 3.56 1.64 10.02
CA SER A 32 4.53 1.04 10.95
C SER A 32 4.33 1.54 12.38
N PRO A 33 4.33 0.67 13.40
CA PRO A 33 4.15 1.05 14.81
C PRO A 33 5.38 1.70 15.45
N LEU A 34 6.51 1.73 14.74
CA LEU A 34 7.78 2.26 15.26
C LEU A 34 7.82 3.80 15.30
N GLY A 35 6.84 4.45 14.65
CA GLY A 35 6.83 5.89 14.50
C GLY A 35 7.85 6.37 13.46
N VAL A 36 8.07 7.68 13.37
CA VAL A 36 9.03 8.27 12.43
C VAL A 36 10.46 8.13 12.92
N SER A 37 11.43 8.14 11.99
CA SER A 37 12.84 7.92 12.31
C SER A 37 13.42 8.96 13.25
N SER A 38 14.37 8.56 14.10
CA SER A 38 15.06 9.46 15.04
C SER A 38 15.91 10.50 14.30
N LEU A 39 16.51 10.14 13.17
CA LEU A 39 17.27 11.08 12.35
C LEU A 39 16.37 12.21 11.81
N TYR A 40 15.13 11.87 11.41
CA TYR A 40 14.13 12.87 11.05
C TYR A 40 13.76 13.76 12.24
N LEU A 41 13.39 13.19 13.39
CA LEU A 41 12.96 13.95 14.58
C LEU A 41 14.03 14.92 15.06
N ASN A 42 15.30 14.50 15.04
CA ASN A 42 16.42 15.33 15.50
C ASN A 42 16.85 16.38 14.47
N GLY A 43 16.74 16.06 13.17
CA GLY A 43 17.27 16.92 12.10
C GLY A 43 16.27 17.91 11.50
N ILE A 44 14.95 17.64 11.61
CA ILE A 44 13.95 18.45 10.90
C ILE A 44 13.85 19.87 11.45
N SER A 45 14.09 20.10 12.75
CA SER A 45 14.05 21.41 13.36
C SER A 45 15.06 22.39 12.77
N GLU A 46 16.24 21.88 12.36
CA GLU A 46 17.29 22.67 11.67
C GLU A 46 16.91 23.01 10.22
N LYS A 47 15.91 22.34 9.67
CA LYS A 47 15.43 22.49 8.29
C LYS A 47 14.18 23.34 8.16
N LEU A 48 13.57 23.79 9.25
CA LEU A 48 12.29 24.52 9.20
C LEU A 48 12.34 25.78 8.31
N HIS A 49 13.47 26.45 8.18
CA HIS A 49 13.65 27.57 7.28
C HIS A 49 13.45 27.24 5.79
N CYS A 50 13.43 25.94 5.41
CA CYS A 50 13.13 25.54 4.04
C CYS A 50 11.77 26.03 3.55
N VAL A 51 10.80 26.27 4.47
CA VAL A 51 9.45 26.75 4.13
C VAL A 51 9.43 28.20 3.60
N GLU A 52 10.50 28.97 3.78
CA GLU A 52 10.65 30.34 3.28
C GLU A 52 10.88 30.39 1.76
N ARG A 53 11.10 29.23 1.12
CA ARG A 53 11.42 29.11 -0.31
C ARG A 53 10.57 28.03 -0.96
N TYR A 54 10.31 28.18 -2.27
CA TYR A 54 9.76 27.08 -3.07
C TYR A 54 10.71 25.88 -3.04
N PRO A 55 10.16 24.65 -3.09
CA PRO A 55 11.00 23.46 -3.24
C PRO A 55 11.78 23.50 -4.56
N GLU A 56 12.86 22.74 -4.61
CA GLU A 56 13.59 22.48 -5.84
C GLU A 56 12.65 21.88 -6.88
N ARG A 57 12.58 22.49 -8.07
CA ARG A 57 11.58 22.14 -9.08
C ARG A 57 11.65 20.69 -9.53
N ASP A 58 12.89 20.19 -9.69
CA ASP A 58 13.15 18.84 -10.21
C ASP A 58 13.41 17.83 -9.10
N TYR A 59 13.33 18.24 -7.83
CA TYR A 59 13.59 17.42 -6.64
C TYR A 59 14.89 16.60 -6.71
N GLY A 60 15.96 17.14 -7.32
CA GLY A 60 17.21 16.43 -7.60
C GLY A 60 17.79 15.76 -6.37
N ARG A 61 17.92 16.49 -5.25
CA ARG A 61 18.43 15.95 -3.98
C ARG A 61 17.56 14.82 -3.42
N LEU A 62 16.24 14.91 -3.57
CA LEU A 62 15.33 13.86 -3.11
C LEU A 62 15.41 12.64 -4.04
N ARG A 63 15.47 12.84 -5.36
CA ARG A 63 15.66 11.76 -6.34
C ARG A 63 16.96 10.99 -6.09
N ASP A 64 18.05 11.69 -5.76
CA ASP A 64 19.33 11.07 -5.40
C ASP A 64 19.25 10.27 -4.09
N ALA A 65 18.50 10.78 -3.09
CA ALA A 65 18.28 10.07 -1.84
C ALA A 65 17.42 8.80 -2.06
N ILE A 66 16.37 8.87 -2.90
CA ILE A 66 15.55 7.73 -3.31
C ILE A 66 16.39 6.72 -4.10
N SER A 67 17.18 7.18 -5.07
CA SER A 67 18.11 6.34 -5.84
C SER A 67 19.04 5.54 -4.94
N SER A 68 19.64 6.21 -3.95
CA SER A 68 20.51 5.58 -2.96
C SER A 68 19.77 4.58 -2.05
N TYR A 69 18.46 4.74 -1.88
CA TYR A 69 17.61 3.87 -1.06
C TYR A 69 17.19 2.62 -1.82
N CYS A 70 16.59 2.78 -3.00
CA CYS A 70 15.98 1.67 -3.76
C CYS A 70 16.84 1.10 -4.88
N GLY A 71 17.99 1.72 -5.21
CA GLY A 71 18.91 1.25 -6.25
C GLY A 71 18.53 1.66 -7.68
N ALA A 72 17.38 2.28 -7.92
CA ALA A 72 17.01 2.80 -9.24
C ALA A 72 17.85 4.03 -9.61
N LYS A 73 18.08 4.28 -10.90
CA LYS A 73 18.77 5.50 -11.35
C LYS A 73 17.94 6.74 -11.04
N SER A 74 18.57 7.80 -10.54
CA SER A 74 17.91 9.08 -10.23
C SER A 74 17.13 9.66 -11.43
N SER A 75 17.62 9.45 -12.66
CA SER A 75 16.92 9.85 -13.90
C SER A 75 15.59 9.14 -14.13
N ASN A 76 15.41 7.94 -13.58
CA ASN A 76 14.23 7.09 -13.76
C ASN A 76 13.19 7.29 -12.65
N ILE A 77 13.44 8.23 -11.74
CA ILE A 77 12.60 8.50 -10.56
C ILE A 77 11.79 9.77 -10.78
N ILE A 78 10.49 9.68 -10.51
CA ILE A 78 9.59 10.82 -10.45
C ILE A 78 9.01 10.94 -9.03
N VAL A 79 8.99 12.15 -8.49
CA VAL A 79 8.47 12.43 -7.14
C VAL A 79 7.05 12.96 -7.21
N GLY A 80 6.19 12.54 -6.30
CA GLY A 80 4.79 12.99 -6.22
C GLY A 80 4.28 13.21 -4.79
N SER A 81 3.17 13.92 -4.68
CA SER A 81 2.45 14.16 -3.42
C SER A 81 1.71 12.90 -2.92
N GLY A 82 2.50 11.91 -2.47
CA GLY A 82 2.07 10.56 -2.15
C GLY A 82 1.85 9.71 -3.40
N SER A 83 1.71 8.39 -3.21
CA SER A 83 1.40 7.45 -4.31
C SER A 83 0.10 7.80 -5.05
N SER A 84 -0.85 8.47 -4.40
CA SER A 84 -2.13 8.83 -5.01
C SER A 84 -2.00 9.77 -6.22
N GLU A 85 -1.05 10.72 -6.19
CA GLU A 85 -0.77 11.58 -7.34
C GLU A 85 -0.23 10.76 -8.52
N LEU A 86 0.68 9.84 -8.25
CA LEU A 86 1.31 8.99 -9.27
C LEU A 86 0.34 7.97 -9.87
N ILE A 87 -0.53 7.37 -9.04
CA ILE A 87 -1.64 6.53 -9.51
C ILE A 87 -2.54 7.33 -10.47
N SER A 88 -2.92 8.55 -10.07
CA SER A 88 -3.74 9.42 -10.93
C SER A 88 -3.02 9.81 -12.22
N ALA A 89 -1.72 10.05 -12.15
CA ALA A 89 -0.91 10.48 -13.30
C ALA A 89 -0.79 9.37 -14.35
N VAL A 90 -0.43 8.13 -13.95
CA VAL A 90 -0.30 7.02 -14.88
C VAL A 90 -1.64 6.62 -15.51
N ILE A 91 -2.75 6.68 -14.73
CA ILE A 91 -4.09 6.41 -15.27
C ILE A 91 -4.49 7.45 -16.32
N LYS A 92 -4.14 8.73 -16.13
CA LYS A 92 -4.46 9.82 -17.05
C LYS A 92 -3.53 9.92 -18.27
N HIS A 93 -2.51 9.08 -18.34
CA HIS A 93 -1.62 9.03 -19.49
C HIS A 93 -2.38 8.75 -20.80
N HIS A 94 -3.37 7.85 -20.74
CA HIS A 94 -4.28 7.61 -21.84
C HIS A 94 -5.63 8.34 -21.64
N PRO A 95 -6.20 8.99 -22.66
CA PRO A 95 -7.53 9.56 -22.58
C PRO A 95 -8.58 8.45 -22.55
N ALA A 96 -9.46 8.45 -21.54
CA ALA A 96 -10.50 7.43 -21.34
C ALA A 96 -9.97 5.98 -21.36
N PRO A 97 -8.99 5.62 -20.46
CA PRO A 97 -8.25 4.37 -20.57
C PRO A 97 -9.09 3.13 -20.28
N GLU A 98 -8.80 2.02 -20.96
CA GLU A 98 -9.24 0.68 -20.60
C GLU A 98 -8.25 0.06 -19.62
N VAL A 99 -8.66 -0.10 -18.37
CA VAL A 99 -7.77 -0.48 -17.26
C VAL A 99 -8.16 -1.82 -16.66
N MET A 100 -7.23 -2.76 -16.60
CA MET A 100 -7.38 -3.96 -15.78
C MET A 100 -6.81 -3.72 -14.38
N ILE A 101 -7.59 -4.06 -13.36
CA ILE A 101 -7.23 -3.93 -11.95
C ILE A 101 -7.26 -5.31 -11.29
N THR A 102 -6.17 -5.72 -10.64
CA THR A 102 -6.17 -6.94 -9.82
C THR A 102 -7.01 -6.72 -8.55
N ALA A 103 -7.96 -7.60 -8.27
CA ALA A 103 -8.94 -7.46 -7.20
C ALA A 103 -8.95 -8.69 -6.24
N PRO A 104 -9.34 -8.50 -4.96
CA PRO A 104 -9.91 -7.29 -4.34
C PRO A 104 -8.91 -6.13 -4.25
N ALA A 105 -9.34 -4.90 -4.55
CA ALA A 105 -8.44 -3.77 -4.78
C ALA A 105 -8.78 -2.52 -3.97
N TYR A 106 -7.80 -1.65 -3.81
CA TYR A 106 -7.99 -0.31 -3.27
C TYR A 106 -8.91 0.51 -4.18
N ALA A 107 -9.99 1.07 -3.60
CA ALA A 107 -11.06 1.72 -4.36
C ALA A 107 -10.60 2.92 -5.19
N GLU A 108 -9.49 3.56 -4.82
CA GLU A 108 -8.98 4.75 -5.53
C GLU A 108 -8.47 4.42 -6.95
N TYR A 109 -8.10 3.17 -7.27
CA TYR A 109 -7.74 2.81 -8.63
C TYR A 109 -8.95 3.01 -9.56
N ALA A 110 -10.04 2.31 -9.30
CA ALA A 110 -11.27 2.43 -10.10
C ALA A 110 -11.86 3.85 -10.09
N ARG A 111 -11.75 4.55 -8.94
CA ARG A 111 -12.19 5.95 -8.84
C ARG A 111 -11.40 6.86 -9.77
N ASN A 112 -10.06 6.72 -9.83
CA ASN A 112 -9.22 7.53 -10.73
C ASN A 112 -9.47 7.19 -12.20
N VAL A 113 -9.70 5.89 -12.53
CA VAL A 113 -10.11 5.48 -13.90
C VAL A 113 -11.41 6.17 -14.29
N ALA A 114 -12.42 6.15 -13.43
CA ALA A 114 -13.70 6.83 -13.70
C ALA A 114 -13.54 8.36 -13.85
N ILE A 115 -12.66 9.00 -13.06
CA ILE A 115 -12.35 10.44 -13.19
C ILE A 115 -11.67 10.73 -14.53
N ALA A 116 -10.84 9.82 -15.03
CA ALA A 116 -10.21 9.94 -16.34
C ALA A 116 -11.17 9.65 -17.51
N GLY A 117 -12.41 9.24 -17.22
CA GLY A 117 -13.41 8.87 -18.22
C GLY A 117 -13.22 7.47 -18.79
N GLY A 118 -12.36 6.65 -18.17
CA GLY A 118 -12.02 5.29 -18.61
C GLY A 118 -12.93 4.22 -18.03
N ASN A 119 -12.64 2.97 -18.38
CA ASN A 119 -13.35 1.78 -17.92
C ASN A 119 -12.44 0.87 -17.10
N SER A 120 -13.00 0.27 -16.04
CA SER A 120 -12.29 -0.69 -15.19
C SER A 120 -12.77 -2.10 -15.48
N ARG A 121 -11.83 -3.00 -15.81
CA ARG A 121 -12.02 -4.46 -15.82
C ARG A 121 -11.29 -5.06 -14.61
N TYR A 122 -11.76 -6.19 -14.08
CA TYR A 122 -11.17 -6.77 -12.88
C TYR A 122 -10.65 -8.18 -13.16
N TYR A 123 -9.37 -8.38 -12.83
CA TYR A 123 -8.82 -9.71 -12.63
C TYR A 123 -8.99 -10.09 -11.15
N SER A 124 -9.97 -10.95 -10.86
CA SER A 124 -10.32 -11.29 -9.48
C SER A 124 -9.52 -12.50 -8.99
N LEU A 125 -8.76 -12.28 -7.91
CA LEU A 125 -8.15 -13.35 -7.13
C LEU A 125 -9.25 -14.09 -6.35
N LYS A 126 -9.09 -15.41 -6.19
CA LYS A 126 -10.13 -16.24 -5.60
C LYS A 126 -9.82 -16.60 -4.15
N ALA A 127 -10.84 -16.51 -3.30
CA ALA A 127 -10.72 -16.85 -1.88
C ALA A 127 -10.35 -18.32 -1.66
N GLU A 128 -10.92 -19.23 -2.46
CA GLU A 128 -10.63 -20.66 -2.45
C GLU A 128 -9.21 -21.01 -2.85
N GLU A 129 -8.52 -20.11 -3.57
CA GLU A 129 -7.10 -20.20 -3.95
C GLU A 129 -6.21 -19.37 -2.99
N GLY A 130 -6.73 -18.92 -1.83
CA GLY A 130 -6.00 -18.11 -0.86
C GLY A 130 -5.66 -16.70 -1.35
N PHE A 131 -6.33 -16.20 -2.38
CA PHE A 131 -6.01 -14.94 -3.07
C PHE A 131 -4.60 -14.91 -3.67
N GLU A 132 -4.01 -16.07 -3.96
CA GLU A 132 -2.74 -16.14 -4.69
C GLU A 132 -2.96 -15.86 -6.19
N PHE A 133 -1.91 -15.37 -6.87
CA PHE A 133 -1.97 -15.08 -8.29
C PHE A 133 -1.79 -16.37 -9.11
N ASP A 134 -2.71 -16.60 -10.04
CA ASP A 134 -2.52 -17.55 -11.13
C ASP A 134 -1.95 -16.78 -12.32
N ILE A 135 -0.63 -16.88 -12.53
CA ILE A 135 0.10 -16.09 -13.53
C ILE A 135 -0.37 -16.41 -14.95
N ASN A 136 -0.60 -17.68 -15.26
CA ASN A 136 -1.05 -18.07 -16.59
C ASN A 136 -2.45 -17.49 -16.89
N ARG A 137 -3.35 -17.58 -15.92
CA ARG A 137 -4.69 -17.00 -16.05
C ARG A 137 -4.66 -15.47 -16.14
N LEU A 138 -3.73 -14.80 -15.43
CA LEU A 138 -3.54 -13.35 -15.55
C LEU A 138 -3.05 -13.01 -16.96
N ILE A 139 -2.01 -13.65 -17.45
CA ILE A 139 -1.46 -13.46 -18.80
C ILE A 139 -2.52 -13.69 -19.88
N ASP A 140 -3.30 -14.78 -19.78
CA ASP A 140 -4.37 -15.10 -20.72
C ASP A 140 -5.51 -14.06 -20.73
N SER A 141 -5.67 -13.29 -19.63
CA SER A 141 -6.69 -12.24 -19.54
C SER A 141 -6.26 -10.90 -20.17
N LEU A 142 -4.98 -10.72 -20.45
CA LEU A 142 -4.46 -9.50 -21.10
C LEU A 142 -4.75 -9.51 -22.59
N THR A 143 -5.33 -8.42 -23.10
CA THR A 143 -5.66 -8.22 -24.50
C THR A 143 -5.16 -6.87 -24.98
N ASP A 144 -5.01 -6.71 -26.29
CA ASP A 144 -4.61 -5.47 -26.97
C ASP A 144 -5.64 -4.31 -26.88
N GLU A 145 -6.78 -4.56 -26.26
CA GLU A 145 -7.75 -3.51 -25.89
C GLU A 145 -7.39 -2.76 -24.61
N LEU A 146 -6.43 -3.27 -23.81
CA LEU A 146 -6.05 -2.67 -22.54
C LEU A 146 -4.95 -1.64 -22.73
N ASP A 147 -5.09 -0.49 -22.10
CA ASP A 147 -4.06 0.55 -22.02
C ASP A 147 -3.18 0.38 -20.78
N LEU A 148 -3.77 -0.15 -19.68
CA LEU A 148 -3.10 -0.18 -18.37
C LEU A 148 -3.52 -1.43 -17.57
N LEU A 149 -2.53 -2.09 -16.98
CA LEU A 149 -2.70 -3.08 -15.91
C LEU A 149 -2.25 -2.47 -14.58
N ILE A 150 -3.09 -2.56 -13.52
CA ILE A 150 -2.73 -2.13 -12.17
C ILE A 150 -2.64 -3.35 -11.26
N ILE A 151 -1.47 -3.55 -10.66
CA ILE A 151 -1.18 -4.59 -9.68
C ILE A 151 -0.75 -3.91 -8.37
N CYS A 152 -1.38 -4.23 -7.24
CA CYS A 152 -0.87 -3.86 -5.91
C CYS A 152 0.01 -5.00 -5.38
N ASN A 153 1.28 -4.73 -5.10
CA ASN A 153 2.24 -5.76 -4.71
C ASN A 153 3.15 -5.31 -3.55
N PRO A 154 3.02 -5.81 -2.33
CA PRO A 154 1.97 -6.73 -1.81
C PRO A 154 0.56 -6.15 -1.89
N MET A 155 -0.40 -7.04 -2.15
CA MET A 155 -1.78 -6.66 -2.40
C MET A 155 -2.53 -6.21 -1.13
N ASN A 156 -3.18 -5.08 -1.20
CA ASN A 156 -4.11 -4.61 -0.19
C ASN A 156 -5.56 -4.84 -0.68
N PRO A 157 -6.39 -5.67 0.02
CA PRO A 157 -6.29 -6.01 1.45
C PRO A 157 -5.77 -7.43 1.77
N THR A 158 -5.41 -8.25 0.80
CA THR A 158 -5.15 -9.69 1.01
C THR A 158 -3.80 -9.98 1.68
N GLY A 159 -2.81 -9.11 1.47
CA GLY A 159 -1.43 -9.32 1.93
C GLY A 159 -0.62 -10.30 1.07
N THR A 160 -1.22 -10.90 0.04
CA THR A 160 -0.52 -11.77 -0.93
C THR A 160 0.39 -10.96 -1.85
N ALA A 161 1.34 -11.58 -2.51
CA ALA A 161 2.27 -10.87 -3.38
C ALA A 161 2.80 -11.75 -4.50
N LEU A 162 3.09 -11.12 -5.65
CA LEU A 162 3.84 -11.68 -6.76
C LEU A 162 5.35 -11.56 -6.51
N LYS A 163 6.09 -12.62 -6.75
CA LYS A 163 7.55 -12.52 -6.82
C LYS A 163 7.97 -11.77 -8.08
N SER A 164 9.12 -11.11 -8.04
CA SER A 164 9.67 -10.44 -9.23
C SER A 164 9.84 -11.40 -10.42
N SER A 165 10.20 -12.67 -10.17
CA SER A 165 10.28 -13.71 -11.21
C SER A 165 8.93 -14.10 -11.83
N GLU A 166 7.83 -13.95 -11.10
CA GLU A 166 6.47 -14.19 -11.62
C GLU A 166 5.96 -12.97 -12.38
N LEU A 167 6.29 -11.77 -11.87
CA LEU A 167 5.95 -10.51 -12.52
C LEU A 167 6.67 -10.36 -13.87
N ASP A 168 7.90 -10.89 -14.00
CA ASP A 168 8.69 -10.91 -15.23
C ASP A 168 7.87 -11.43 -16.43
N SER A 169 7.20 -12.57 -16.29
CA SER A 169 6.36 -13.15 -17.34
C SER A 169 5.12 -12.30 -17.68
N VAL A 170 4.57 -11.59 -16.70
CA VAL A 170 3.45 -10.67 -16.89
C VAL A 170 3.91 -9.44 -17.68
N LEU A 171 5.09 -8.91 -17.36
CA LEU A 171 5.68 -7.75 -18.04
C LEU A 171 6.06 -8.07 -19.47
N GLU A 172 6.61 -9.26 -19.74
CA GLU A 172 6.87 -9.73 -21.12
C GLU A 172 5.58 -9.65 -21.95
N ARG A 173 4.45 -10.11 -21.39
CA ARG A 173 3.16 -10.03 -22.07
C ARG A 173 2.64 -8.61 -22.23
N CYS A 174 2.87 -7.74 -21.24
CA CYS A 174 2.49 -6.33 -21.35
C CYS A 174 3.27 -5.61 -22.46
N GLU A 175 4.58 -5.86 -22.58
CA GLU A 175 5.41 -5.33 -23.70
C GLU A 175 4.90 -5.78 -25.06
N GLU A 176 4.53 -7.07 -25.23
CA GLU A 176 3.97 -7.60 -26.48
C GLU A 176 2.67 -6.90 -26.91
N LEU A 177 1.87 -6.46 -25.94
CA LEU A 177 0.54 -5.86 -26.17
C LEU A 177 0.52 -4.33 -26.05
N ASP A 178 1.68 -3.67 -25.80
CA ASP A 178 1.80 -2.23 -25.58
C ASP A 178 0.96 -1.74 -24.38
N ILE A 179 0.88 -2.56 -23.31
CA ILE A 179 0.16 -2.27 -22.07
C ILE A 179 1.13 -1.71 -21.04
N ILE A 180 0.84 -0.54 -20.44
CA ILE A 180 1.57 -0.07 -19.26
C ILE A 180 1.20 -0.94 -18.06
N CYS A 181 2.20 -1.45 -17.33
CA CYS A 181 2.00 -2.17 -16.07
C CYS A 181 2.37 -1.28 -14.88
N ALA A 182 1.36 -0.75 -14.20
CA ALA A 182 1.56 0.00 -12.95
C ALA A 182 1.55 -0.94 -11.75
N VAL A 183 2.69 -1.06 -11.07
CA VAL A 183 2.84 -1.88 -9.86
C VAL A 183 2.89 -0.98 -8.63
N ASP A 184 1.82 -0.99 -7.83
CA ASP A 184 1.77 -0.25 -6.56
C ASP A 184 2.48 -1.05 -5.46
N GLU A 185 3.71 -0.67 -5.19
CA GLU A 185 4.60 -1.24 -4.17
C GLU A 185 4.57 -0.44 -2.85
N THR A 186 3.44 0.16 -2.49
CA THR A 186 3.28 0.91 -1.23
C THR A 186 3.68 0.10 0.02
N TYR A 187 3.66 -1.23 -0.06
CA TYR A 187 3.95 -2.13 1.07
C TYR A 187 5.21 -2.99 0.87
N VAL A 188 5.95 -2.84 -0.22
CA VAL A 188 7.08 -3.71 -0.56
C VAL A 188 8.21 -3.65 0.46
N ASP A 189 8.45 -2.49 1.08
CA ASP A 189 9.48 -2.33 2.12
C ASP A 189 9.27 -3.23 3.36
N PHE A 190 8.07 -3.78 3.55
CA PHE A 190 7.75 -4.76 4.59
C PHE A 190 7.90 -6.22 4.13
N ALA A 191 8.04 -6.46 2.84
CA ALA A 191 8.19 -7.79 2.24
C ALA A 191 9.67 -8.20 2.12
N ASP A 192 9.89 -9.45 1.74
CA ASP A 192 11.22 -9.95 1.41
C ASP A 192 11.64 -9.44 0.03
N ASP A 193 12.94 -9.33 -0.22
CA ASP A 193 13.49 -8.71 -1.44
C ASP A 193 13.06 -9.40 -2.76
N GLU A 194 12.61 -10.66 -2.70
CA GLU A 194 12.10 -11.40 -3.88
C GLU A 194 10.79 -10.81 -4.46
N TYR A 195 10.14 -9.89 -3.74
CA TYR A 195 8.90 -9.20 -4.16
C TYR A 195 9.15 -7.79 -4.72
N ASP A 196 10.40 -7.31 -4.68
CA ASP A 196 10.80 -5.99 -5.17
C ASP A 196 10.99 -6.02 -6.69
N ALA A 197 10.22 -5.20 -7.42
CA ALA A 197 10.27 -5.13 -8.88
C ALA A 197 11.29 -4.12 -9.43
N THR A 198 12.07 -3.42 -8.58
CA THR A 198 12.94 -2.32 -9.04
C THR A 198 13.90 -2.73 -10.15
N SER A 199 14.48 -3.93 -10.06
CA SER A 199 15.40 -4.44 -11.09
C SER A 199 14.73 -4.68 -12.45
N LEU A 200 13.43 -4.98 -12.47
CA LEU A 200 12.68 -5.21 -13.69
C LEU A 200 12.42 -3.91 -14.47
N ALA A 201 12.42 -2.75 -13.81
CA ALA A 201 12.25 -1.48 -14.48
C ALA A 201 13.38 -1.13 -15.46
N GLU A 202 14.59 -1.71 -15.28
CA GLU A 202 15.70 -1.56 -16.24
C GLU A 202 15.52 -2.46 -17.48
N VAL A 203 14.64 -3.46 -17.41
CA VAL A 203 14.39 -4.44 -18.49
C VAL A 203 13.13 -4.11 -19.27
N TYR A 204 12.08 -3.66 -18.56
CA TYR A 204 10.74 -3.46 -19.12
C TYR A 204 10.32 -1.98 -19.05
N PRO A 205 10.42 -1.22 -20.15
CA PRO A 205 9.93 0.16 -20.21
C PRO A 205 8.42 0.29 -19.89
N CYS A 206 7.61 -0.73 -20.18
CA CYS A 206 6.19 -0.74 -19.84
C CYS A 206 5.93 -0.72 -18.32
N LEU A 207 6.93 -1.01 -17.48
CA LEU A 207 6.77 -1.05 -16.03
C LEU A 207 6.83 0.36 -15.42
N PHE A 208 5.78 0.70 -14.64
CA PHE A 208 5.73 1.89 -13.79
C PHE A 208 5.53 1.47 -12.33
N ILE A 209 6.59 1.50 -11.53
CA ILE A 209 6.52 1.18 -10.10
C ILE A 209 6.08 2.43 -9.33
N ILE A 210 5.18 2.26 -8.37
CA ILE A 210 4.71 3.33 -7.48
C ILE A 210 5.05 2.96 -6.05
N ARG A 211 5.75 3.85 -5.32
CA ARG A 211 6.10 3.67 -3.90
C ARG A 211 5.66 4.84 -3.03
N SER A 212 5.51 4.60 -1.75
CA SER A 212 5.02 5.58 -0.78
C SER A 212 5.83 5.54 0.51
N MET A 213 6.16 6.71 1.03
CA MET A 213 6.78 6.83 2.36
C MET A 213 5.75 6.81 3.51
N SER A 214 4.46 6.72 3.19
CA SER A 214 3.37 6.83 4.19
C SER A 214 3.33 5.68 5.18
N LYS A 215 3.71 4.46 4.77
CA LYS A 215 3.48 3.24 5.55
C LYS A 215 4.72 2.81 6.30
N PHE A 216 5.78 2.51 5.58
CA PHE A 216 7.04 2.01 6.16
C PHE A 216 7.71 3.06 7.05
N PHE A 217 7.77 4.31 6.61
CA PHE A 217 8.40 5.41 7.36
C PHE A 217 7.46 6.09 8.37
N SER A 218 6.27 5.55 8.62
CA SER A 218 5.29 6.10 9.57
C SER A 218 4.93 7.58 9.33
N ALA A 219 4.98 8.03 8.08
CA ALA A 219 4.86 9.43 7.73
C ALA A 219 3.70 9.74 6.74
N PRO A 220 2.46 9.25 6.98
CA PRO A 220 1.35 9.49 6.04
C PRO A 220 1.01 10.96 5.87
N GLY A 221 1.26 11.80 6.88
CA GLY A 221 1.00 13.24 6.86
C GLY A 221 1.95 14.04 5.99
N LEU A 222 3.14 13.51 5.64
CA LEU A 222 4.10 14.21 4.79
C LEU A 222 3.69 14.21 3.31
N ARG A 223 2.82 13.30 2.89
CA ARG A 223 2.37 13.20 1.50
C ARG A 223 3.51 13.08 0.51
N ILE A 224 4.32 12.02 0.61
CA ILE A 224 5.42 11.71 -0.31
C ILE A 224 5.27 10.33 -0.91
N GLY A 225 5.42 10.25 -2.22
CA GLY A 225 5.58 9.03 -2.99
C GLY A 225 6.54 9.26 -4.14
N TYR A 226 6.95 8.19 -4.78
CA TYR A 226 7.76 8.23 -5.98
C TYR A 226 7.41 7.11 -6.94
N GLY A 227 7.60 7.39 -8.24
CA GLY A 227 7.50 6.41 -9.30
C GLY A 227 8.86 6.08 -9.88
N ILE A 228 8.99 4.88 -10.45
CA ILE A 228 10.20 4.42 -11.13
C ILE A 228 9.79 3.83 -12.48
N THR A 229 10.36 4.31 -13.57
CA THR A 229 10.25 3.73 -14.90
C THR A 229 11.41 4.15 -15.79
N THR A 230 11.69 3.38 -16.82
CA THR A 230 12.67 3.74 -17.87
C THR A 230 12.00 4.29 -19.13
N ASP A 231 10.67 4.34 -19.18
CA ASP A 231 9.96 5.00 -20.27
C ASP A 231 10.12 6.54 -20.16
N GLU A 232 11.03 7.08 -20.97
CA GLU A 232 11.33 8.52 -21.01
C GLU A 232 10.11 9.36 -21.46
N LYS A 233 9.23 8.79 -22.30
CA LYS A 233 8.04 9.48 -22.77
C LYS A 233 7.02 9.61 -21.64
N LEU A 234 6.75 8.52 -20.93
CA LEU A 234 5.85 8.51 -19.78
C LEU A 234 6.36 9.43 -18.67
N LEU A 235 7.67 9.37 -18.34
CA LEU A 235 8.30 10.25 -17.35
C LEU A 235 8.10 11.73 -17.72
N LYS A 236 8.44 12.09 -18.96
CA LYS A 236 8.33 13.47 -19.42
C LYS A 236 6.88 13.96 -19.38
N GLU A 237 5.94 13.14 -19.83
CA GLU A 237 4.52 13.50 -19.85
C GLU A 237 3.95 13.69 -18.44
N ILE A 238 4.29 12.80 -17.50
CA ILE A 238 3.89 12.98 -16.10
C ILE A 238 4.51 14.26 -15.52
N GLU A 239 5.81 14.51 -15.77
CA GLU A 239 6.49 15.73 -15.28
C GLU A 239 5.85 17.03 -15.84
N GLU A 240 5.45 17.03 -17.12
CA GLU A 240 4.83 18.20 -17.76
C GLU A 240 3.40 18.47 -17.26
N ASN A 241 2.67 17.42 -16.83
CA ASN A 241 1.26 17.51 -16.44
C ASN A 241 1.03 17.61 -14.92
N LYS A 242 2.04 17.33 -14.10
CA LYS A 242 1.92 17.48 -12.63
C LYS A 242 2.22 18.90 -12.17
N ASP A 243 1.75 19.24 -10.96
CA ASP A 243 2.20 20.48 -10.29
C ASP A 243 3.70 20.38 -9.96
N PRO A 244 4.56 21.27 -10.47
CA PRO A 244 6.00 21.22 -10.22
C PRO A 244 6.38 21.39 -8.74
N TRP A 245 5.46 21.85 -7.89
CA TRP A 245 5.65 22.03 -6.45
C TRP A 245 4.67 21.23 -5.61
N SER A 246 4.22 20.06 -6.13
CA SER A 246 3.25 19.20 -5.45
C SER A 246 3.78 18.66 -4.11
N VAL A 247 5.10 18.53 -3.93
CA VAL A 247 5.73 18.16 -2.66
C VAL A 247 6.33 19.38 -1.98
N SER A 248 5.91 19.66 -0.75
CA SER A 248 6.38 20.83 0.00
C SER A 248 7.87 20.75 0.35
N SER A 249 8.52 21.92 0.55
CA SER A 249 9.92 21.99 0.97
C SER A 249 10.17 21.21 2.26
N LEU A 250 9.23 21.26 3.23
CA LEU A 250 9.36 20.52 4.48
C LEU A 250 9.28 19.02 4.28
N SER A 251 8.33 18.56 3.46
CA SER A 251 8.21 17.13 3.11
C SER A 251 9.42 16.61 2.37
N ASN A 252 9.99 17.42 1.45
CA ASN A 252 11.22 17.10 0.73
C ASN A 252 12.41 16.89 1.69
N GLU A 253 12.67 17.83 2.61
CA GLU A 253 13.76 17.68 3.59
C GLU A 253 13.51 16.52 4.56
N ALA A 254 12.26 16.32 5.00
CA ALA A 254 11.87 15.20 5.86
C ALA A 254 12.17 13.85 5.20
N ALA A 255 11.77 13.68 3.93
CA ALA A 255 12.02 12.45 3.17
C ALA A 255 13.51 12.15 3.03
N ILE A 256 14.33 13.16 2.71
CA ILE A 256 15.79 13.00 2.60
C ILE A 256 16.40 12.51 3.92
N LEU A 257 15.94 13.04 5.06
CA LEU A 257 16.40 12.59 6.38
C LEU A 257 16.00 11.13 6.65
N MET A 258 14.73 10.77 6.40
CA MET A 258 14.20 9.43 6.64
C MET A 258 14.90 8.37 5.77
N LEU A 259 15.12 8.65 4.48
CA LEU A 259 15.78 7.73 3.55
C LEU A 259 17.25 7.47 3.89
N LYS A 260 17.89 8.38 4.63
CA LYS A 260 19.28 8.24 5.11
C LYS A 260 19.40 7.44 6.40
N ASP A 261 18.31 7.23 7.14
CA ASP A 261 18.33 6.54 8.43
C ASP A 261 18.38 5.01 8.22
N ARG A 262 19.58 4.50 7.96
CA ARG A 262 19.82 3.08 7.67
C ARG A 262 19.50 2.18 8.87
N ASP A 263 19.73 2.68 10.07
CA ASP A 263 19.45 1.93 11.30
C ASP A 263 17.93 1.75 11.49
N TYR A 264 17.16 2.83 11.31
CA TYR A 264 15.69 2.78 11.34
C TYR A 264 15.14 1.81 10.28
N ILE A 265 15.68 1.86 9.05
CA ILE A 265 15.24 0.99 7.94
C ILE A 265 15.49 -0.48 8.30
N ALA A 266 16.69 -0.81 8.78
CA ALA A 266 17.05 -2.18 9.15
C ALA A 266 16.22 -2.69 10.34
N GLU A 267 16.02 -1.86 11.37
CA GLU A 267 15.20 -2.17 12.54
C GLU A 267 13.74 -2.40 12.16
N SER A 268 13.17 -1.52 11.30
CA SER A 268 11.79 -1.62 10.84
C SER A 268 11.53 -2.90 10.04
N LYS A 269 12.41 -3.27 9.11
CA LYS A 269 12.34 -4.53 8.36
C LYS A 269 12.40 -5.73 9.30
N LYS A 270 13.38 -5.76 10.21
CA LYS A 270 13.57 -6.84 11.17
C LYS A 270 12.38 -7.00 12.11
N TYR A 271 11.91 -5.88 12.68
CA TYR A 271 10.76 -5.88 13.58
C TYR A 271 9.54 -6.45 12.88
N MET A 272 9.21 -5.93 11.71
CA MET A 272 8.01 -6.33 10.99
C MET A 272 8.04 -7.79 10.55
N ALA A 273 9.19 -8.30 10.12
CA ALA A 273 9.34 -9.72 9.78
C ALA A 273 9.09 -10.63 10.99
N SER A 274 9.68 -10.28 12.16
CA SER A 274 9.50 -11.05 13.39
C SER A 274 8.08 -10.99 13.93
N GLU A 275 7.44 -9.81 13.87
CA GLU A 275 6.07 -9.63 14.38
C GLU A 275 5.05 -10.31 13.47
N ARG A 276 5.21 -10.22 12.15
CA ARG A 276 4.41 -10.97 11.18
C ARG A 276 4.42 -12.48 11.49
N GLU A 277 5.60 -13.05 11.70
CA GLU A 277 5.74 -14.47 12.05
C GLU A 277 5.09 -14.80 13.40
N ARG A 278 5.29 -13.93 14.43
CA ARG A 278 4.71 -14.11 15.76
C ARG A 278 3.18 -14.09 15.73
N VAL A 279 2.59 -13.09 15.06
CA VAL A 279 1.13 -12.95 14.92
C VAL A 279 0.55 -14.12 14.13
N CYS A 280 1.16 -14.54 13.03
CA CYS A 280 0.71 -15.69 12.26
C CYS A 280 0.68 -16.98 13.10
N ARG A 281 1.71 -17.26 13.92
CA ARG A 281 1.69 -18.39 14.85
C ARG A 281 0.53 -18.32 15.85
N LYS A 282 0.20 -17.11 16.35
CA LYS A 282 -0.97 -16.93 17.24
C LYS A 282 -2.29 -17.14 16.50
N LEU A 283 -2.41 -16.67 15.27
CA LEU A 283 -3.58 -16.87 14.41
C LEU A 283 -3.81 -18.36 14.10
N ASP A 284 -2.74 -19.16 13.95
CA ASP A 284 -2.88 -20.63 13.79
C ASP A 284 -3.64 -21.25 14.96
N SER A 285 -3.49 -20.74 16.17
CA SER A 285 -4.23 -21.21 17.34
C SER A 285 -5.72 -20.88 17.31
N LEU A 286 -6.16 -19.97 16.42
CA LEU A 286 -7.57 -19.59 16.25
C LEU A 286 -8.29 -20.40 15.16
N LYS A 287 -7.59 -21.20 14.36
CA LYS A 287 -8.17 -22.06 13.32
C LYS A 287 -9.28 -23.01 13.84
N PRO A 288 -9.15 -23.61 15.05
CA PRO A 288 -10.23 -24.43 15.61
C PRO A 288 -11.53 -23.66 15.89
N LEU A 289 -11.48 -22.34 15.96
CA LEU A 289 -12.64 -21.45 16.10
C LEU A 289 -13.31 -21.12 14.76
N GLY A 290 -12.76 -21.61 13.64
CA GLY A 290 -13.22 -21.36 12.28
C GLY A 290 -12.66 -20.07 11.67
N ILE A 291 -11.67 -19.43 12.33
CA ILE A 291 -10.99 -18.25 11.80
C ILE A 291 -9.83 -18.70 10.91
N THR A 292 -9.80 -18.24 9.69
CA THR A 292 -8.69 -18.45 8.75
C THR A 292 -8.06 -17.13 8.34
N TYR A 293 -6.89 -17.16 7.71
CA TYR A 293 -6.21 -15.96 7.26
C TYR A 293 -5.37 -16.23 6.00
N THR A 294 -5.15 -15.19 5.20
CA THR A 294 -4.18 -15.24 4.08
C THR A 294 -2.76 -15.09 4.63
N VAL A 295 -1.79 -15.81 4.06
CA VAL A 295 -0.38 -15.70 4.48
C VAL A 295 0.17 -14.34 4.03
N PRO A 296 0.44 -13.40 4.97
CA PRO A 296 0.77 -12.04 4.59
C PRO A 296 2.23 -11.88 4.18
N ARG A 297 2.48 -11.06 3.16
CA ARG A 297 3.81 -10.55 2.77
C ARG A 297 3.99 -9.08 3.16
N ALA A 298 2.90 -8.37 3.49
CA ALA A 298 2.87 -7.00 3.96
C ALA A 298 2.94 -6.89 5.50
N ASN A 299 2.70 -5.69 6.02
CA ASN A 299 2.58 -5.41 7.45
C ASN A 299 1.14 -5.56 7.99
N PHE A 300 0.29 -6.30 7.33
CA PHE A 300 -1.09 -6.58 7.72
C PHE A 300 -1.52 -7.97 7.27
N VAL A 301 -2.61 -8.44 7.86
CA VAL A 301 -3.22 -9.74 7.56
C VAL A 301 -4.71 -9.60 7.31
N LEU A 302 -5.23 -10.35 6.35
CA LEU A 302 -6.66 -10.50 6.09
C LEU A 302 -7.16 -11.76 6.78
N LEU A 303 -8.15 -11.61 7.67
CA LEU A 303 -8.85 -12.72 8.32
C LEU A 303 -10.18 -13.00 7.63
N HIS A 304 -10.54 -14.26 7.53
CA HIS A 304 -11.87 -14.73 7.24
C HIS A 304 -12.53 -15.27 8.52
N LEU A 305 -13.69 -14.76 8.85
CA LEU A 305 -14.44 -15.05 10.06
C LEU A 305 -15.55 -16.08 9.78
N PRO A 306 -15.88 -16.98 10.72
CA PRO A 306 -16.92 -17.98 10.52
C PRO A 306 -18.31 -17.33 10.41
N GLU A 307 -19.12 -17.77 9.44
CA GLU A 307 -20.42 -17.17 9.10
C GLU A 307 -21.47 -17.23 10.23
N ASN A 308 -21.43 -18.27 11.06
CA ASN A 308 -22.44 -18.53 12.09
C ASN A 308 -22.11 -17.87 13.45
N ARG A 309 -21.21 -16.88 13.46
CA ARG A 309 -20.76 -16.18 14.66
C ARG A 309 -20.83 -14.66 14.49
N LEU A 310 -20.05 -13.93 15.28
CA LEU A 310 -19.98 -12.48 15.20
C LEU A 310 -19.51 -12.02 13.80
N SER A 311 -20.29 -11.15 13.16
CA SER A 311 -19.93 -10.62 11.83
C SER A 311 -18.70 -9.71 11.86
N ALA A 312 -18.09 -9.45 10.70
CA ALA A 312 -16.98 -8.50 10.55
C ALA A 312 -17.35 -7.10 11.11
N LYS A 313 -18.59 -6.64 10.89
CA LYS A 313 -19.09 -5.39 11.47
C LYS A 313 -19.18 -5.48 13.00
N GLY A 314 -19.69 -6.59 13.54
CA GLY A 314 -19.79 -6.79 14.98
C GLY A 314 -18.43 -6.85 15.67
N LEU A 315 -17.42 -7.50 15.05
CA LEU A 315 -16.05 -7.52 15.54
C LEU A 315 -15.43 -6.12 15.50
N PHE A 316 -15.64 -5.37 14.42
CA PHE A 316 -15.22 -3.98 14.32
C PHE A 316 -15.80 -3.13 15.45
N GLU A 317 -17.12 -3.22 15.70
CA GLU A 317 -17.79 -2.45 16.76
C GLU A 317 -17.30 -2.85 18.17
N LYS A 318 -17.01 -4.14 18.39
CA LYS A 318 -16.44 -4.64 19.65
C LYS A 318 -15.02 -4.08 19.84
N ALA A 319 -14.19 -4.11 18.79
CA ALA A 319 -12.81 -3.59 18.82
C ALA A 319 -12.77 -2.08 19.10
N ILE A 320 -13.66 -1.29 18.48
CA ILE A 320 -13.73 0.17 18.72
C ILE A 320 -14.05 0.48 20.18
N ARG A 321 -14.97 -0.27 20.82
CA ARG A 321 -15.29 -0.06 22.25
C ARG A 321 -14.07 -0.29 23.16
N GLU A 322 -13.14 -1.14 22.71
CA GLU A 322 -11.85 -1.40 23.36
C GLU A 322 -10.73 -0.49 22.81
N LYS A 323 -11.08 0.61 22.11
CA LYS A 323 -10.16 1.60 21.55
C LYS A 323 -9.21 1.02 20.47
N MET A 324 -9.61 -0.03 19.78
CA MET A 324 -8.85 -0.67 18.72
C MET A 324 -9.64 -0.58 17.40
N MET A 325 -9.08 0.09 16.39
CA MET A 325 -9.71 0.26 15.10
C MET A 325 -9.14 -0.73 14.08
N ILE A 326 -9.88 -1.79 13.77
CA ILE A 326 -9.58 -2.72 12.68
C ILE A 326 -10.31 -2.31 11.39
N ARG A 327 -10.00 -2.94 10.25
CA ARG A 327 -10.67 -2.68 8.96
C ARG A 327 -11.72 -3.75 8.66
N ASN A 328 -12.99 -3.37 8.63
CA ASN A 328 -14.03 -4.19 8.02
C ASN A 328 -13.92 -4.10 6.50
N CYS A 329 -13.72 -5.23 5.82
CA CYS A 329 -13.44 -5.30 4.38
C CYS A 329 -14.69 -5.50 3.52
N ALA A 330 -15.91 -5.37 4.06
CA ALA A 330 -17.17 -5.64 3.34
C ALA A 330 -17.45 -4.71 2.14
N ASP A 331 -16.68 -3.65 1.95
CA ASP A 331 -16.73 -2.73 0.81
C ASP A 331 -15.75 -3.09 -0.33
N TYR A 332 -14.86 -4.07 -0.10
CA TYR A 332 -14.04 -4.63 -1.16
C TYR A 332 -14.81 -5.69 -1.92
N SER A 333 -14.77 -5.63 -3.25
CA SER A 333 -15.38 -6.64 -4.11
C SER A 333 -14.78 -8.02 -3.85
N GLY A 334 -15.62 -9.02 -3.60
CA GLY A 334 -15.21 -10.40 -3.25
C GLY A 334 -14.93 -10.61 -1.75
N LEU A 335 -15.07 -9.57 -0.90
CA LEU A 335 -14.87 -9.66 0.56
C LEU A 335 -16.11 -9.23 1.36
N GLU A 336 -17.30 -9.26 0.74
CA GLU A 336 -18.54 -8.78 1.34
C GLU A 336 -18.92 -9.50 2.63
N ASN A 337 -18.47 -10.74 2.77
CA ASN A 337 -18.89 -11.62 3.87
C ASN A 337 -17.69 -12.05 4.73
N GLY A 338 -17.64 -11.56 5.95
CA GLY A 338 -16.80 -12.12 6.99
C GLY A 338 -15.31 -11.78 6.94
N TYR A 339 -14.90 -10.76 6.18
CA TYR A 339 -13.48 -10.40 6.12
C TYR A 339 -13.16 -9.16 6.93
N VAL A 340 -12.07 -9.24 7.72
CA VAL A 340 -11.47 -8.11 8.41
C VAL A 340 -9.97 -8.09 8.15
N ARG A 341 -9.38 -6.90 8.07
CA ARG A 341 -7.94 -6.70 7.95
C ARG A 341 -7.44 -5.92 9.16
N PHE A 342 -6.28 -6.29 9.67
CA PHE A 342 -5.56 -5.48 10.65
C PHE A 342 -4.06 -5.48 10.34
N CYS A 343 -3.38 -4.37 10.64
CA CYS A 343 -1.92 -4.29 10.52
C CYS A 343 -1.25 -4.72 11.83
N PHE A 344 0.00 -5.15 11.73
CA PHE A 344 0.81 -5.51 12.89
C PHE A 344 1.29 -4.23 13.59
N MET A 345 1.09 -4.21 14.90
CA MET A 345 1.42 -3.11 15.77
C MET A 345 2.54 -3.50 16.75
N LYS A 346 2.60 -2.90 17.93
CA LYS A 346 3.48 -3.37 18.99
C LYS A 346 2.94 -4.67 19.57
N GLU A 347 3.84 -5.52 20.07
CA GLU A 347 3.50 -6.84 20.60
C GLU A 347 2.33 -6.83 21.58
N GLU A 348 2.33 -5.86 22.50
CA GLU A 348 1.27 -5.69 23.52
C GLU A 348 -0.09 -5.37 22.90
N ASP A 349 -0.12 -4.55 21.83
CA ASP A 349 -1.33 -4.14 21.15
C ASP A 349 -1.88 -5.29 20.31
N ASP A 350 -1.01 -5.99 19.58
CA ASP A 350 -1.38 -7.18 18.79
C ASP A 350 -1.95 -8.27 19.71
N ASP A 351 -1.36 -8.47 20.89
CA ASP A 351 -1.84 -9.44 21.87
C ASP A 351 -3.21 -9.09 22.42
N ARG A 352 -3.47 -7.80 22.69
CA ARG A 352 -4.80 -7.32 23.09
C ARG A 352 -5.83 -7.59 21.99
N LEU A 353 -5.53 -7.27 20.73
CA LEU A 353 -6.43 -7.50 19.62
C LEU A 353 -6.71 -9.00 19.43
N LEU A 354 -5.68 -9.83 19.43
CA LEU A 354 -5.82 -11.28 19.28
C LEU A 354 -6.61 -11.93 20.43
N SER A 355 -6.44 -11.45 21.66
CA SER A 355 -7.24 -11.87 22.82
C SER A 355 -8.71 -11.51 22.65
N LEU A 356 -9.02 -10.27 22.23
CA LEU A 356 -10.38 -9.83 21.94
C LEU A 356 -11.04 -10.66 20.85
N ILE A 357 -10.29 -10.97 19.76
CA ILE A 357 -10.77 -11.84 18.67
C ILE A 357 -11.06 -13.23 19.23
N LYS A 358 -10.15 -13.83 19.97
CA LYS A 358 -10.34 -15.15 20.57
C LYS A 358 -11.59 -15.20 21.45
N GLU A 359 -11.77 -14.25 22.37
CA GLU A 359 -12.93 -14.16 23.23
C GLU A 359 -14.25 -13.98 22.47
N ALA A 360 -14.23 -13.24 21.35
CA ALA A 360 -15.42 -13.02 20.52
C ALA A 360 -15.91 -14.29 19.82
N TYR A 361 -15.03 -15.29 19.67
CA TYR A 361 -15.31 -16.51 18.91
C TYR A 361 -15.21 -17.80 19.76
N THR A 362 -14.90 -17.71 21.06
CA THR A 362 -15.03 -18.83 22.00
C THR A 362 -16.46 -18.92 22.53
#